data_e6119d3725e76aea26d3a2ef8dea5edc
#
_entry.id   e6119d3725e76aea26d3a2ef8dea5edc
#
_cell.length_a   1.000
_cell.length_b   1.000
_cell.length_c   1.000
_cell.angle_alpha   90.00
_cell.angle_beta   90.00
_cell.angle_gamma   90.00
#
_symmetry.space_group_name_H-M   'P 1'
#
loop_
_entity.id
_entity.type
_entity.pdbx_description
1 polymer ?
#
loop_
_entity_poly.entity_id
_entity_poly.type
_entity_poly.pdbx_seq_one_letter_code
_entity_poly.pdbx_strand_id
1 'polypeptide(L)'
;MKLFSHKKRPVHLGAFPLETLPRLADPTATPIGLAADRRGGVPASPSERDRQGPLGAAHALSAYVDLFDAHVSGDVSPLAPIPEDPVERANHLKSGCYFLDADMVGAGLIPAEAWTDRRLSHDWAIVVLVAFSRSLPSSQPGDDWVNGTRQASADLRAAELAVITADYIRNLGFDATAHTPTTNSLDIARVALQAGLVEIDDTTLRAPFLPGGFALSVVSTAMEIAPDAPLADRSMVDELRTTRSAGWLFGRGGVRGGSPWLNGDHRPLHMGRYPMEKIKRVDEPTTLIIENEVPRVPVRAGGFPRAAHGDMGPKFKEDVKVFAYKTPQAQSYRQKIMAMVEHQDGPVAAEPHASTLDATTNSDALKALAYHLGGDMVGLCKVPTYAWYSHKGDGTVIEPYHHNAIVILLDQGYETMEGASGDDWV
;
A
#
# COMPACT_ATOMS: atom_id res chain seq x y z
N MET A 1 -28.33 9.66 -6.24
CA MET A 1 -28.09 11.06 -5.86
C MET A 1 -26.77 11.10 -5.08
N LYS A 2 -25.68 11.62 -5.70
CA LYS A 2 -24.37 11.70 -5.04
C LYS A 2 -24.28 12.99 -4.24
N LEU A 3 -24.96 13.06 -3.10
CA LEU A 3 -24.97 14.24 -2.22
C LEU A 3 -23.59 14.48 -1.55
N PHE A 4 -22.74 13.46 -1.48
CA PHE A 4 -21.44 13.52 -0.81
C PHE A 4 -20.43 12.68 -1.62
N SER A 5 -19.78 13.28 -2.61
CA SER A 5 -18.71 12.66 -3.38
C SER A 5 -17.35 13.20 -2.92
N HIS A 6 -16.47 12.35 -2.46
CA HIS A 6 -15.07 12.65 -2.18
C HIS A 6 -14.26 12.98 -3.46
N LYS A 7 -14.80 12.67 -4.63
CA LYS A 7 -14.16 12.90 -5.95
C LYS A 7 -13.81 14.36 -6.25
N LYS A 8 -14.38 15.32 -5.50
CA LYS A 8 -14.05 16.74 -5.63
C LYS A 8 -12.99 17.20 -4.62
N ARG A 9 -12.56 16.31 -3.71
CA ARG A 9 -11.51 16.62 -2.76
C ARG A 9 -10.16 16.44 -3.46
N PRO A 10 -9.25 17.42 -3.42
CA PRO A 10 -7.90 17.26 -3.98
C PRO A 10 -7.21 16.03 -3.40
N VAL A 11 -6.53 15.25 -4.24
CA VAL A 11 -5.92 13.97 -3.84
C VAL A 11 -4.87 14.17 -2.74
N HIS A 12 -4.09 15.25 -2.78
CA HIS A 12 -3.06 15.57 -1.79
C HIS A 12 -3.58 15.78 -0.36
N LEU A 13 -4.89 15.96 -0.18
CA LEU A 13 -5.52 16.08 1.14
C LEU A 13 -5.90 14.71 1.73
N GLY A 14 -5.87 13.66 0.93
CA GLY A 14 -6.16 12.29 1.38
C GLY A 14 -7.58 12.09 1.86
N ALA A 15 -7.78 10.96 2.56
CA ALA A 15 -9.09 10.54 3.05
C ALA A 15 -9.51 11.24 4.36
N PHE A 16 -8.55 11.67 5.17
CA PHE A 16 -8.80 12.31 6.46
C PHE A 16 -8.57 13.82 6.38
N PRO A 17 -9.39 14.65 7.08
CA PRO A 17 -9.31 16.10 7.01
C PRO A 17 -8.17 16.66 7.90
N LEU A 18 -6.94 16.25 7.64
CA LEU A 18 -5.74 16.67 8.39
C LEU A 18 -5.50 18.18 8.34
N GLU A 19 -5.94 18.84 7.27
CA GLU A 19 -5.84 20.30 7.09
C GLU A 19 -6.74 21.10 8.03
N THR A 20 -7.71 20.44 8.66
CA THR A 20 -8.61 21.10 9.64
C THR A 20 -8.05 21.09 11.07
N LEU A 21 -6.97 20.35 11.29
CA LEU A 21 -6.35 20.25 12.61
C LEU A 21 -5.56 21.52 12.91
N PRO A 22 -5.65 22.06 14.13
CA PRO A 22 -4.81 23.18 14.56
C PRO A 22 -3.34 22.78 14.58
N ARG A 23 -2.50 23.61 13.99
CA ARG A 23 -1.05 23.43 13.92
C ARG A 23 -0.31 24.58 14.57
N LEU A 24 0.90 24.33 15.04
CA LEU A 24 1.78 25.39 15.50
C LEU A 24 2.11 26.33 14.31
N ALA A 25 2.32 27.60 14.58
CA ALA A 25 2.62 28.59 13.52
C ALA A 25 4.00 28.39 12.88
N ASP A 26 4.94 27.82 13.65
CA ASP A 26 6.32 27.57 13.20
C ASP A 26 6.51 26.07 12.96
N PRO A 27 6.82 25.64 11.72
CA PRO A 27 7.09 24.25 11.40
C PRO A 27 8.37 23.71 12.04
N THR A 28 9.24 24.57 12.58
CA THR A 28 10.44 24.17 13.36
C THR A 28 10.17 24.05 14.86
N ALA A 29 8.96 24.41 15.32
CA ALA A 29 8.63 24.37 16.75
C ALA A 29 8.69 22.93 17.26
N THR A 30 9.12 22.79 18.53
CA THR A 30 9.14 21.49 19.19
C THR A 30 7.72 20.95 19.35
N PRO A 31 7.42 19.72 18.90
CA PRO A 31 6.10 19.11 19.07
C PRO A 31 5.70 19.04 20.56
N ILE A 32 4.42 19.24 20.83
CA ILE A 32 3.89 19.20 22.20
C ILE A 32 4.09 17.79 22.78
N GLY A 33 4.58 17.72 24.01
CA GLY A 33 4.86 16.45 24.72
C GLY A 33 6.22 15.84 24.43
N LEU A 34 6.98 16.40 23.47
CA LEU A 34 8.36 16.01 23.25
C LEU A 34 9.28 16.86 24.13
N ALA A 35 9.93 16.25 25.14
CA ALA A 35 10.93 16.96 25.94
C ALA A 35 12.16 17.28 25.05
N ALA A 36 12.69 18.50 25.14
CA ALA A 36 13.79 18.97 24.30
C ALA A 36 15.09 18.18 24.47
N ASP A 37 15.27 17.52 25.61
CA ASP A 37 16.45 16.72 25.96
C ASP A 37 16.24 15.20 25.82
N ARG A 38 15.09 14.75 25.31
CA ARG A 38 14.80 13.32 25.10
C ARG A 38 15.65 12.76 23.95
N ARG A 39 16.85 12.32 24.27
CA ARG A 39 17.78 11.63 23.36
C ARG A 39 17.49 10.13 23.20
N GLY A 40 16.40 9.65 23.69
CA GLY A 40 15.92 8.29 23.48
C GLY A 40 14.73 8.30 22.53
N GLY A 41 14.70 7.39 21.56
CA GLY A 41 13.63 7.30 20.58
C GLY A 41 12.25 7.25 21.24
N VAL A 42 11.25 7.73 20.53
CA VAL A 42 9.85 7.60 20.96
C VAL A 42 9.53 6.09 20.98
N PRO A 43 8.91 5.57 22.05
CA PRO A 43 8.62 4.15 22.14
C PRO A 43 7.84 3.67 20.92
N ALA A 44 8.36 2.67 20.22
CA ALA A 44 7.63 1.99 19.18
C ALA A 44 6.42 1.26 19.79
N SER A 45 5.30 1.18 19.06
CA SER A 45 4.19 0.32 19.44
C SER A 45 4.69 -1.12 19.64
N PRO A 46 4.13 -1.88 20.62
CA PRO A 46 4.53 -3.27 20.84
C PRO A 46 4.44 -4.08 19.54
N SER A 47 5.51 -4.82 19.23
CA SER A 47 5.57 -5.65 18.03
C SER A 47 4.61 -6.86 18.16
N GLU A 48 3.75 -7.06 17.18
CA GLU A 48 2.93 -8.27 17.03
C GLU A 48 3.64 -9.36 16.19
N ARG A 49 4.91 -9.14 15.82
CA ARG A 49 5.66 -9.92 14.80
C ARG A 49 5.86 -11.40 15.09
N ASP A 50 5.78 -11.85 16.34
CA ASP A 50 6.32 -13.17 16.74
C ASP A 50 5.27 -14.28 16.90
N ARG A 51 4.00 -14.08 16.53
CA ARG A 51 2.94 -15.01 16.89
C ARG A 51 2.78 -16.24 15.98
N GLN A 52 3.31 -16.22 14.76
CA GLN A 52 2.98 -17.22 13.72
C GLN A 52 4.12 -18.19 13.36
N GLY A 53 5.32 -18.00 13.85
CA GLY A 53 6.47 -18.83 13.47
C GLY A 53 6.95 -18.65 12.01
N PRO A 54 8.00 -19.39 11.60
CA PRO A 54 8.77 -19.09 10.38
C PRO A 54 8.05 -19.37 9.04
N LEU A 55 6.95 -20.10 9.05
CA LEU A 55 6.12 -20.37 7.85
C LEU A 55 4.79 -19.60 7.87
N GLY A 56 4.60 -18.73 8.84
CA GLY A 56 3.39 -17.92 8.94
C GLY A 56 3.35 -16.79 7.93
N ALA A 57 2.14 -16.30 7.62
CA ALA A 57 1.94 -15.20 6.70
C ALA A 57 2.64 -13.91 7.16
N ALA A 58 2.74 -13.65 8.46
CA ALA A 58 3.48 -12.51 9.00
C ALA A 58 4.98 -12.59 8.68
N HIS A 59 5.57 -13.77 8.74
CA HIS A 59 6.97 -13.97 8.36
C HIS A 59 7.20 -13.74 6.86
N ALA A 60 6.30 -14.23 6.01
CA ALA A 60 6.36 -13.99 4.56
C ALA A 60 6.27 -12.50 4.24
N LEU A 61 5.34 -11.76 4.87
CA LEU A 61 5.22 -10.30 4.70
C LEU A 61 6.47 -9.56 5.17
N SER A 62 7.08 -9.98 6.28
CA SER A 62 8.34 -9.40 6.77
C SER A 62 9.50 -9.66 5.81
N ALA A 63 9.57 -10.84 5.18
CA ALA A 63 10.58 -11.13 4.16
C ALA A 63 10.43 -10.22 2.91
N TYR A 64 9.20 -9.84 2.55
CA TYR A 64 8.98 -8.83 1.50
C TYR A 64 9.43 -7.43 1.93
N VAL A 65 9.36 -7.07 3.22
CA VAL A 65 9.95 -5.80 3.72
C VAL A 65 11.45 -5.78 3.45
N ASP A 66 12.15 -6.89 3.71
CA ASP A 66 13.60 -6.99 3.46
C ASP A 66 13.96 -6.75 1.98
N LEU A 67 13.09 -7.16 1.04
CA LEU A 67 13.28 -6.88 -0.39
C LEU A 67 13.16 -5.37 -0.70
N PHE A 68 12.23 -4.66 -0.07
CA PHE A 68 12.15 -3.21 -0.20
C PHE A 68 13.34 -2.53 0.48
N ASP A 69 13.78 -3.01 1.64
CA ASP A 69 14.92 -2.47 2.38
C ASP A 69 16.23 -2.49 1.58
N ALA A 70 16.37 -3.44 0.66
CA ALA A 70 17.51 -3.46 -0.28
C ALA A 70 17.52 -2.29 -1.27
N HIS A 71 16.43 -1.51 -1.34
CA HIS A 71 16.25 -0.41 -2.30
C HIS A 71 16.00 0.97 -1.65
N VAL A 72 16.31 1.13 -0.37
CA VAL A 72 16.08 2.40 0.37
C VAL A 72 16.86 3.59 -0.18
N SER A 73 17.98 3.36 -0.88
CA SER A 73 18.80 4.37 -1.54
C SER A 73 19.12 3.93 -2.97
N GLY A 74 19.68 4.83 -3.78
CA GLY A 74 20.05 4.52 -5.17
C GLY A 74 20.60 5.74 -5.89
N ASP A 75 20.89 5.57 -7.17
CA ASP A 75 21.42 6.62 -8.03
C ASP A 75 20.39 7.72 -8.28
N VAL A 76 20.89 8.94 -8.47
CA VAL A 76 20.09 10.12 -8.78
C VAL A 76 20.16 10.40 -10.29
N SER A 77 19.01 10.53 -10.93
CA SER A 77 18.88 10.87 -12.35
C SER A 77 19.21 12.34 -12.61
N PRO A 78 19.44 12.75 -13.87
CA PRO A 78 19.48 14.16 -14.24
C PRO A 78 18.19 14.90 -13.81
N LEU A 79 18.32 16.18 -13.47
CA LEU A 79 17.22 17.02 -13.02
C LEU A 79 16.09 17.08 -14.05
N ALA A 80 14.91 16.64 -13.66
CA ALA A 80 13.68 16.72 -14.44
C ALA A 80 12.97 18.08 -14.20
N PRO A 81 12.09 18.53 -15.10
CA PRO A 81 11.20 19.64 -14.83
C PRO A 81 10.30 19.36 -13.63
N ILE A 82 10.33 20.25 -12.63
CA ILE A 82 9.48 20.18 -11.44
C ILE A 82 8.83 21.54 -11.20
N PRO A 83 7.71 21.62 -10.46
CA PRO A 83 7.14 22.90 -10.03
C PRO A 83 8.14 23.77 -9.25
N GLU A 84 8.11 25.07 -9.46
CA GLU A 84 8.95 26.01 -8.72
C GLU A 84 8.47 26.20 -7.27
N ASP A 85 7.15 26.11 -7.04
CA ASP A 85 6.54 26.29 -5.73
C ASP A 85 6.74 25.05 -4.85
N PRO A 86 7.38 25.17 -3.67
CA PRO A 86 7.53 24.08 -2.71
C PRO A 86 6.19 23.49 -2.24
N VAL A 87 5.11 24.28 -2.24
CA VAL A 87 3.76 23.79 -1.87
C VAL A 87 3.24 22.83 -2.93
N GLU A 88 3.41 23.16 -4.21
CA GLU A 88 3.01 22.27 -5.31
C GLU A 88 3.82 20.98 -5.28
N ARG A 89 5.13 21.04 -5.01
CA ARG A 89 5.98 19.84 -4.86
C ARG A 89 5.51 18.94 -3.72
N ALA A 90 5.22 19.54 -2.54
CA ALA A 90 4.69 18.78 -1.40
C ALA A 90 3.35 18.13 -1.71
N ASN A 91 2.42 18.86 -2.35
CA ASN A 91 1.12 18.37 -2.75
C ASN A 91 1.23 17.25 -3.79
N HIS A 92 2.15 17.35 -4.73
CA HIS A 92 2.41 16.33 -5.73
C HIS A 92 2.89 15.02 -5.08
N LEU A 93 3.90 15.09 -4.19
CA LEU A 93 4.39 13.89 -3.47
C LEU A 93 3.32 13.27 -2.56
N LYS A 94 2.56 14.10 -1.84
CA LYS A 94 1.42 13.63 -1.04
C LYS A 94 0.38 12.92 -1.91
N SER A 95 0.05 13.50 -3.08
CA SER A 95 -0.88 12.88 -4.03
C SER A 95 -0.40 11.51 -4.49
N GLY A 96 0.88 11.37 -4.81
CA GLY A 96 1.49 10.08 -5.17
C GLY A 96 1.35 9.04 -4.07
N CYS A 97 1.66 9.39 -2.83
CA CYS A 97 1.50 8.49 -1.69
C CYS A 97 0.03 8.09 -1.46
N TYR A 98 -0.91 9.04 -1.58
CA TYR A 98 -2.35 8.73 -1.44
C TYR A 98 -2.89 7.90 -2.61
N PHE A 99 -2.40 8.13 -3.82
CA PHE A 99 -2.71 7.28 -4.98
C PHE A 99 -2.27 5.83 -4.75
N LEU A 100 -1.15 5.64 -4.06
CA LEU A 100 -0.62 4.35 -3.64
C LEU A 100 -1.23 3.83 -2.32
N ASP A 101 -2.38 4.34 -1.90
CA ASP A 101 -3.16 3.91 -0.71
C ASP A 101 -2.50 4.17 0.65
N ALA A 102 -1.71 5.21 0.80
CA ALA A 102 -1.35 5.70 2.13
C ALA A 102 -2.60 6.13 2.91
N ASP A 103 -2.65 5.86 4.21
CA ASP A 103 -3.76 6.34 5.04
C ASP A 103 -3.62 7.81 5.41
N MET A 104 -2.42 8.24 5.78
CA MET A 104 -2.10 9.64 6.04
C MET A 104 -0.69 9.95 5.55
N VAL A 105 -0.51 11.18 5.03
CA VAL A 105 0.78 11.66 4.54
C VAL A 105 1.02 13.08 5.06
N GLY A 106 2.22 13.34 5.54
CA GLY A 106 2.68 14.66 5.94
C GLY A 106 4.02 15.00 5.31
N ALA A 107 4.30 16.29 5.20
CA ALA A 107 5.62 16.81 4.87
C ALA A 107 6.21 17.48 6.10
N GLY A 108 7.51 17.40 6.32
CA GLY A 108 8.12 17.99 7.49
C GLY A 108 9.58 18.38 7.29
N LEU A 109 10.07 19.22 8.18
CA LEU A 109 11.51 19.42 8.35
C LEU A 109 12.07 18.30 9.21
N ILE A 110 13.32 17.90 8.96
CA ILE A 110 14.00 16.87 9.72
C ILE A 110 14.80 17.57 10.83
N PRO A 111 14.39 17.47 12.10
CA PRO A 111 15.19 18.00 13.21
C PRO A 111 16.57 17.32 13.26
N ALA A 112 17.61 18.08 13.61
CA ALA A 112 18.97 17.54 13.70
C ALA A 112 19.06 16.34 14.66
N GLU A 113 18.27 16.36 15.72
CA GLU A 113 18.19 15.33 16.76
C GLU A 113 17.43 14.07 16.33
N ALA A 114 16.76 14.12 15.17
CA ALA A 114 16.09 12.93 14.62
C ALA A 114 17.07 11.94 13.98
N TRP A 115 18.27 12.38 13.63
CA TRP A 115 19.29 11.49 13.07
C TRP A 115 19.89 10.59 14.15
N THR A 116 19.72 9.29 14.01
CA THR A 116 20.22 8.27 14.95
C THR A 116 21.60 7.74 14.56
N ASP A 117 21.98 7.94 13.32
CA ASP A 117 23.27 7.57 12.74
C ASP A 117 23.82 8.75 11.92
N ARG A 118 24.55 8.49 10.85
CA ARG A 118 25.12 9.52 9.98
C ARG A 118 24.00 10.42 9.40
N ARG A 119 24.08 11.71 9.69
CA ARG A 119 23.21 12.72 9.07
C ARG A 119 23.52 12.83 7.58
N LEU A 120 22.48 12.67 6.75
CA LEU A 120 22.52 13.00 5.33
C LEU A 120 22.29 14.50 5.13
N SER A 121 22.59 14.99 3.91
CA SER A 121 22.31 16.39 3.52
C SER A 121 20.84 16.55 3.10
N HIS A 122 19.94 16.04 3.93
CA HIS A 122 18.49 16.08 3.72
C HIS A 122 17.85 16.88 4.85
N ASP A 123 17.14 17.94 4.49
CA ASP A 123 16.45 18.80 5.44
C ASP A 123 14.93 18.61 5.43
N TRP A 124 14.38 17.95 4.40
CA TRP A 124 12.95 17.72 4.22
C TRP A 124 12.60 16.25 4.25
N ALA A 125 11.36 15.97 4.66
CA ALA A 125 10.83 14.62 4.71
C ALA A 125 9.37 14.54 4.24
N ILE A 126 9.04 13.43 3.57
CA ILE A 126 7.67 12.94 3.43
C ILE A 126 7.49 11.82 4.45
N VAL A 127 6.45 11.92 5.25
CA VAL A 127 6.08 10.92 6.26
C VAL A 127 4.83 10.20 5.82
N VAL A 128 4.89 8.88 5.81
CA VAL A 128 3.78 8.02 5.42
C VAL A 128 3.32 7.22 6.64
N LEU A 129 2.01 7.17 6.83
CA LEU A 129 1.36 6.40 7.88
C LEU A 129 0.38 5.41 7.24
N VAL A 130 0.48 4.15 7.63
CA VAL A 130 -0.41 3.06 7.22
C VAL A 130 -1.08 2.47 8.44
N ALA A 131 -2.41 2.52 8.50
CA ALA A 131 -3.18 2.02 9.62
C ALA A 131 -3.19 0.48 9.64
N PHE A 132 -3.18 -0.11 10.83
CA PHE A 132 -3.45 -1.54 10.95
C PHE A 132 -4.89 -1.82 10.53
N SER A 133 -5.10 -2.89 9.81
CA SER A 133 -6.43 -3.39 9.50
C SER A 133 -7.22 -3.69 10.78
N ARG A 134 -8.54 -3.79 10.67
CA ARG A 134 -9.38 -4.18 11.82
C ARG A 134 -9.01 -5.57 12.34
N SER A 135 -9.07 -5.76 13.65
CA SER A 135 -8.99 -7.10 14.25
C SER A 135 -10.25 -7.89 13.98
N LEU A 136 -10.10 -9.18 13.69
CA LEU A 136 -11.23 -10.09 13.53
C LEU A 136 -11.57 -10.76 14.86
N PRO A 137 -12.89 -10.99 15.14
CA PRO A 137 -13.29 -11.88 16.22
C PRO A 137 -12.74 -13.30 16.00
N SER A 138 -12.35 -13.99 17.08
CA SER A 138 -11.78 -15.35 17.03
C SER A 138 -12.74 -16.41 16.45
N SER A 139 -14.00 -16.07 16.23
CA SER A 139 -15.00 -16.94 15.60
C SER A 139 -15.07 -16.80 14.07
N GLN A 140 -14.33 -15.88 13.47
CA GLN A 140 -14.35 -15.69 12.03
C GLN A 140 -13.28 -16.52 11.34
N PRO A 141 -13.58 -17.10 10.15
CA PRO A 141 -12.59 -17.81 9.36
C PRO A 141 -11.37 -16.95 9.05
N GLY A 142 -10.18 -17.48 9.25
CA GLY A 142 -8.91 -16.81 8.98
C GLY A 142 -8.49 -15.78 10.03
N ASP A 143 -9.15 -15.70 11.19
CA ASP A 143 -8.81 -14.76 12.27
C ASP A 143 -7.36 -14.88 12.72
N ASP A 144 -6.85 -16.11 12.89
CA ASP A 144 -5.45 -16.36 13.27
C ASP A 144 -4.47 -15.79 12.24
N TRP A 145 -4.77 -15.95 10.94
CA TRP A 145 -3.92 -15.45 9.88
C TRP A 145 -3.96 -13.92 9.80
N VAL A 146 -5.17 -13.34 9.79
CA VAL A 146 -5.36 -11.89 9.66
C VAL A 146 -4.86 -11.15 10.89
N ASN A 147 -5.24 -11.60 12.11
CA ASN A 147 -4.85 -10.90 13.33
C ASN A 147 -3.34 -10.94 13.55
N GLY A 148 -2.69 -12.04 13.21
CA GLY A 148 -1.24 -12.19 13.31
C GLY A 148 -0.44 -11.41 12.25
N THR A 149 -1.08 -10.94 11.17
CA THR A 149 -0.38 -10.25 10.07
C THR A 149 -0.62 -8.75 10.00
N ARG A 150 -1.49 -8.20 10.84
CA ARG A 150 -1.92 -6.79 10.77
C ARG A 150 -0.77 -5.80 10.78
N GLN A 151 0.19 -5.97 11.68
CA GLN A 151 1.38 -5.13 11.75
C GLN A 151 2.30 -5.39 10.55
N ALA A 152 2.62 -6.64 10.24
CA ALA A 152 3.52 -6.99 9.15
C ALA A 152 3.00 -6.49 7.78
N SER A 153 1.68 -6.53 7.58
CA SER A 153 1.03 -5.97 6.39
C SER A 153 1.17 -4.45 6.32
N ALA A 154 1.00 -3.74 7.45
CA ALA A 154 1.17 -2.30 7.48
C ALA A 154 2.64 -1.89 7.34
N ASP A 155 3.57 -2.62 7.96
CA ASP A 155 5.01 -2.40 7.84
C ASP A 155 5.46 -2.56 6.38
N LEU A 156 5.00 -3.63 5.71
CA LEU A 156 5.28 -3.87 4.29
C LEU A 156 4.77 -2.73 3.42
N ARG A 157 3.52 -2.32 3.63
CA ARG A 157 2.92 -1.24 2.85
C ARG A 157 3.63 0.10 3.08
N ALA A 158 4.02 0.39 4.32
CA ALA A 158 4.77 1.59 4.66
C ALA A 158 6.18 1.59 4.02
N ALA A 159 6.87 0.44 4.02
CA ALA A 159 8.16 0.27 3.37
C ALA A 159 8.05 0.46 1.84
N GLU A 160 7.08 -0.18 1.21
CA GLU A 160 6.78 -0.05 -0.21
C GLU A 160 6.58 1.41 -0.62
N LEU A 161 5.70 2.12 0.08
CA LEU A 161 5.39 3.52 -0.18
C LEU A 161 6.62 4.43 -0.04
N ALA A 162 7.44 4.23 0.99
CA ALA A 162 8.64 5.00 1.20
C ALA A 162 9.68 4.74 0.10
N VAL A 163 9.93 3.47 -0.25
CA VAL A 163 10.94 3.12 -1.25
C VAL A 163 10.55 3.61 -2.64
N ILE A 164 9.27 3.46 -3.04
CA ILE A 164 8.79 3.96 -4.33
C ILE A 164 8.86 5.47 -4.39
N THR A 165 8.45 6.17 -3.32
CA THR A 165 8.49 7.63 -3.26
C THR A 165 9.94 8.16 -3.29
N ALA A 166 10.86 7.52 -2.57
CA ALA A 166 12.29 7.89 -2.61
C ALA A 166 12.88 7.69 -4.01
N ASP A 167 12.57 6.57 -4.66
CA ASP A 167 13.02 6.29 -6.02
C ASP A 167 12.45 7.29 -7.02
N TYR A 168 11.18 7.64 -6.86
CA TYR A 168 10.54 8.68 -7.68
C TYR A 168 11.24 10.04 -7.53
N ILE A 169 11.57 10.48 -6.31
CA ILE A 169 12.30 11.72 -6.07
C ILE A 169 13.70 11.66 -6.70
N ARG A 170 14.41 10.51 -6.61
CA ARG A 170 15.70 10.32 -7.28
C ARG A 170 15.58 10.40 -8.81
N ASN A 171 14.51 9.85 -9.36
CA ASN A 171 14.21 9.95 -10.80
C ASN A 171 13.86 11.39 -11.23
N LEU A 172 13.44 12.26 -10.31
CA LEU A 172 13.30 13.70 -10.54
C LEU A 172 14.62 14.48 -10.45
N GLY A 173 15.71 13.85 -10.01
CA GLY A 173 17.03 14.46 -9.94
C GLY A 173 17.44 14.97 -8.57
N PHE A 174 16.78 14.52 -7.49
CA PHE A 174 17.11 14.90 -6.12
C PHE A 174 17.52 13.69 -5.28
N ASP A 175 18.53 13.86 -4.41
CA ASP A 175 18.87 12.81 -3.46
C ASP A 175 17.72 12.55 -2.50
N ALA A 176 17.41 11.26 -2.29
CA ALA A 176 16.36 10.81 -1.38
C ALA A 176 16.65 9.41 -0.86
N THR A 177 16.34 9.20 0.40
CA THR A 177 16.51 7.92 1.10
C THR A 177 15.21 7.54 1.81
N ALA A 178 14.77 6.31 1.63
CA ALA A 178 13.67 5.75 2.39
C ALA A 178 14.15 5.28 3.78
N HIS A 179 13.34 5.51 4.79
CA HIS A 179 13.50 5.01 6.15
C HIS A 179 12.24 4.18 6.45
N THR A 180 12.43 2.87 6.50
CA THR A 180 11.34 1.90 6.68
C THR A 180 11.20 1.52 8.16
N PRO A 181 10.15 0.80 8.56
CA PRO A 181 10.03 0.30 9.93
C PRO A 181 11.21 -0.54 10.42
N THR A 182 11.96 -1.15 9.50
CA THR A 182 13.05 -2.08 9.78
C THR A 182 14.43 -1.50 9.49
N THR A 183 14.56 -0.66 8.47
CA THR A 183 15.84 -0.08 8.05
C THR A 183 15.76 1.45 8.03
N ASN A 184 16.34 2.08 9.04
CA ASN A 184 16.30 3.53 9.16
C ASN A 184 17.53 4.07 9.90
N SER A 185 17.86 5.32 9.61
CA SER A 185 18.85 6.14 10.33
C SER A 185 18.23 7.40 10.94
N LEU A 186 16.88 7.39 11.06
CA LEU A 186 16.08 8.47 11.63
C LEU A 186 15.20 7.93 12.77
N ASP A 187 14.98 8.77 13.78
CA ASP A 187 13.84 8.62 14.67
C ASP A 187 12.56 8.98 13.91
N ILE A 188 11.98 7.97 13.24
CA ILE A 188 10.79 8.10 12.40
C ILE A 188 9.63 8.74 13.17
N ALA A 189 9.48 8.39 14.45
CA ALA A 189 8.41 8.91 15.29
C ALA A 189 8.58 10.42 15.55
N ARG A 190 9.80 10.88 15.77
CA ARG A 190 10.12 12.31 15.92
C ARG A 190 9.79 13.09 14.65
N VAL A 191 10.14 12.56 13.48
CA VAL A 191 9.83 13.19 12.19
C VAL A 191 8.30 13.21 11.95
N ALA A 192 7.59 12.16 12.33
CA ALA A 192 6.13 12.11 12.22
C ALA A 192 5.43 13.11 13.14
N LEU A 193 5.97 13.36 14.34
CA LEU A 193 5.51 14.42 15.25
C LEU A 193 5.76 15.80 14.64
N GLN A 194 6.95 16.01 14.03
CA GLN A 194 7.31 17.27 13.40
C GLN A 194 6.41 17.58 12.19
N ALA A 195 6.04 16.55 11.44
CA ALA A 195 5.08 16.67 10.33
C ALA A 195 3.59 16.79 10.78
N GLY A 196 3.34 16.72 12.10
CA GLY A 196 1.99 16.85 12.66
C GLY A 196 1.02 15.74 12.23
N LEU A 197 1.54 14.51 12.05
CA LEU A 197 0.72 13.33 11.76
C LEU A 197 0.32 12.56 13.00
N VAL A 198 1.13 12.65 14.05
CA VAL A 198 0.94 11.92 15.31
C VAL A 198 1.19 12.83 16.49
N GLU A 199 0.73 12.39 17.65
CA GLU A 199 1.05 12.98 18.96
C GLU A 199 1.62 11.94 19.92
N ILE A 200 2.26 12.39 20.98
CA ILE A 200 2.69 11.53 22.10
C ILE A 200 1.66 11.60 23.19
N ASP A 201 1.16 10.44 23.62
CA ASP A 201 0.38 10.29 24.84
C ASP A 201 1.15 9.37 25.80
N ASP A 202 1.68 9.96 26.86
CA ASP A 202 2.60 9.35 27.81
C ASP A 202 3.79 8.64 27.17
N THR A 203 3.61 7.40 26.73
CA THR A 203 4.65 6.55 26.15
C THR A 203 4.27 5.99 24.78
N THR A 204 3.10 6.34 24.24
CA THR A 204 2.61 5.81 22.96
C THR A 204 2.38 6.91 21.93
N LEU A 205 2.57 6.55 20.66
CA LEU A 205 2.14 7.41 19.57
C LEU A 205 0.66 7.18 19.26
N ARG A 206 -0.05 8.27 19.02
CA ARG A 206 -1.43 8.27 18.57
C ARG A 206 -1.58 9.07 17.28
N ALA A 207 -2.46 8.66 16.42
CA ALA A 207 -2.80 9.39 15.20
C ALA A 207 -4.25 9.89 15.28
N PRO A 208 -4.55 11.10 14.78
CA PRO A 208 -5.93 11.58 14.67
C PRO A 208 -6.72 10.63 13.76
N PHE A 209 -8.01 10.50 14.00
CA PHE A 209 -8.95 9.67 13.22
C PHE A 209 -8.69 8.15 13.24
N LEU A 210 -7.58 7.66 13.79
CA LEU A 210 -7.22 6.24 13.83
C LEU A 210 -7.24 5.72 15.27
N PRO A 211 -8.23 4.90 15.64
CA PRO A 211 -8.31 4.33 16.99
C PRO A 211 -7.33 3.18 17.23
N GLY A 212 -6.77 2.63 16.16
CA GLY A 212 -5.86 1.46 16.18
C GLY A 212 -4.40 1.81 16.04
N GLY A 213 -3.55 0.77 15.96
CA GLY A 213 -2.15 0.90 15.64
C GLY A 213 -1.89 1.25 14.17
N PHE A 214 -0.67 1.64 13.87
CA PHE A 214 -0.23 2.01 12.52
C PHE A 214 1.28 1.76 12.37
N ALA A 215 1.71 1.64 11.12
CA ALA A 215 3.11 1.68 10.73
C ALA A 215 3.46 3.09 10.22
N LEU A 216 4.73 3.47 10.40
CA LEU A 216 5.29 4.72 9.91
C LEU A 216 6.51 4.44 9.04
N SER A 217 6.66 5.21 7.98
CA SER A 217 7.90 5.33 7.21
C SER A 217 8.17 6.77 6.84
N VAL A 218 9.42 7.08 6.49
CA VAL A 218 9.86 8.43 6.14
C VAL A 218 10.69 8.35 4.87
N VAL A 219 10.52 9.33 4.00
CA VAL A 219 11.46 9.61 2.91
C VAL A 219 12.17 10.91 3.24
N SER A 220 13.47 10.86 3.50
CA SER A 220 14.30 12.05 3.63
C SER A 220 14.83 12.48 2.26
N THR A 221 14.89 13.79 2.00
CA THR A 221 15.31 14.29 0.69
C THR A 221 16.00 15.65 0.75
N ALA A 222 16.86 15.90 -0.26
CA ALA A 222 17.42 17.21 -0.57
C ALA A 222 16.45 18.11 -1.37
N MET A 223 15.34 17.55 -1.86
CA MET A 223 14.31 18.31 -2.58
C MET A 223 13.53 19.20 -1.61
N GLU A 224 13.62 20.52 -1.79
CA GLU A 224 12.84 21.48 -1.01
C GLU A 224 11.34 21.29 -1.25
N ILE A 225 10.60 21.09 -0.15
CA ILE A 225 9.13 20.98 -0.14
C ILE A 225 8.56 21.82 1.01
N ALA A 226 7.33 22.32 0.87
CA ALA A 226 6.68 23.04 1.95
C ALA A 226 6.36 22.08 3.11
N PRO A 227 6.88 22.37 4.33
CA PRO A 227 6.63 21.52 5.49
C PRO A 227 5.24 21.81 6.08
N ASP A 228 4.59 20.76 6.58
CA ASP A 228 3.52 20.88 7.56
C ASP A 228 4.13 21.25 8.91
N ALA A 229 3.29 21.76 9.85
CA ALA A 229 3.74 22.07 11.22
C ALA A 229 3.20 21.03 12.22
N PRO A 230 3.82 20.90 13.40
CA PRO A 230 3.34 20.05 14.47
C PRO A 230 1.92 20.39 14.91
N LEU A 231 1.18 19.42 15.45
CA LEU A 231 -0.15 19.63 16.00
C LEU A 231 -0.10 20.57 17.21
N ALA A 232 -1.05 21.51 17.31
CA ALA A 232 -1.11 22.52 18.37
C ALA A 232 -2.00 22.13 19.55
N ASP A 233 -2.87 21.13 19.41
CA ASP A 233 -3.83 20.74 20.45
C ASP A 233 -3.95 19.21 20.54
N ARG A 234 -3.48 18.66 21.66
CA ARG A 234 -3.57 17.22 21.97
C ARG A 234 -4.99 16.77 22.28
N SER A 235 -5.80 17.62 22.91
CA SER A 235 -7.15 17.23 23.31
C SER A 235 -8.05 16.94 22.11
N MET A 236 -7.82 17.63 20.99
CA MET A 236 -8.58 17.43 19.77
C MET A 236 -8.32 16.06 19.14
N VAL A 237 -7.09 15.53 19.22
CA VAL A 237 -6.77 14.19 18.69
C VAL A 237 -7.56 13.11 19.43
N ASP A 238 -7.64 13.20 20.75
CA ASP A 238 -8.45 12.27 21.56
C ASP A 238 -9.94 12.36 21.21
N GLU A 239 -10.48 13.56 21.07
CA GLU A 239 -11.86 13.77 20.66
C GLU A 239 -12.13 13.16 19.29
N LEU A 240 -11.28 13.41 18.29
CA LEU A 240 -11.45 12.89 16.94
C LEU A 240 -11.31 11.37 16.82
N ARG A 241 -10.57 10.73 17.72
CA ARG A 241 -10.50 9.27 17.80
C ARG A 241 -11.78 8.63 18.31
N THR A 242 -12.45 9.29 19.24
CA THR A 242 -13.61 8.76 19.97
C THR A 242 -14.95 9.25 19.43
N THR A 243 -15.01 10.48 18.92
CA THR A 243 -16.25 11.13 18.49
C THR A 243 -16.44 11.02 16.98
N ARG A 244 -17.33 10.16 16.57
CA ARG A 244 -17.81 10.12 15.19
C ARG A 244 -18.81 11.25 14.97
N SER A 245 -18.33 12.43 14.59
CA SER A 245 -19.19 13.57 14.27
C SER A 245 -20.14 13.27 13.10
N ALA A 246 -21.25 14.01 12.98
CA ALA A 246 -22.15 13.91 11.84
C ALA A 246 -21.41 14.12 10.51
N GLY A 247 -20.39 14.99 10.46
CA GLY A 247 -19.54 15.17 9.30
C GLY A 247 -18.74 13.91 8.92
N TRP A 248 -18.26 13.17 9.91
CA TRP A 248 -17.62 11.87 9.71
C TRP A 248 -18.60 10.82 9.16
N LEU A 249 -19.81 10.76 9.72
CA LEU A 249 -20.87 9.85 9.25
C LEU A 249 -21.28 10.12 7.79
N PHE A 250 -21.22 11.38 7.37
CA PHE A 250 -21.60 11.82 6.01
C PHE A 250 -20.42 11.93 5.02
N GLY A 251 -19.28 11.34 5.35
CA GLY A 251 -18.15 11.25 4.42
C GLY A 251 -17.29 12.51 4.29
N ARG A 252 -17.44 13.51 5.17
CA ARG A 252 -16.50 14.64 5.23
C ARG A 252 -15.10 14.24 5.72
N GLY A 253 -14.98 13.06 6.31
CA GLY A 253 -13.72 12.44 6.73
C GLY A 253 -13.10 11.54 5.66
N GLY A 254 -13.51 11.65 4.39
CA GLY A 254 -12.96 10.85 3.29
C GLY A 254 -13.66 9.51 3.07
N VAL A 255 -13.12 8.69 2.18
CA VAL A 255 -13.72 7.40 1.75
C VAL A 255 -13.86 6.41 2.90
N ARG A 256 -12.93 6.44 3.85
CA ARG A 256 -12.91 5.54 5.01
C ARG A 256 -13.71 6.08 6.22
N GLY A 257 -14.17 7.33 6.17
CA GLY A 257 -14.96 7.97 7.22
C GLY A 257 -16.44 7.65 7.20
N GLY A 258 -16.94 6.84 6.29
CA GLY A 258 -18.32 6.44 6.23
C GLY A 258 -18.71 5.53 7.40
N SER A 259 -20.03 5.42 7.65
CA SER A 259 -20.54 4.42 8.60
C SER A 259 -19.97 3.04 8.27
N PRO A 260 -19.54 2.23 9.25
CA PRO A 260 -19.16 0.83 9.04
C PRO A 260 -20.19 0.04 8.23
N TRP A 261 -21.47 0.40 8.36
CA TRP A 261 -22.58 -0.14 7.59
C TRP A 261 -22.47 0.15 6.08
N LEU A 262 -22.09 1.38 5.73
CA LEU A 262 -21.93 1.78 4.32
C LEU A 262 -20.66 1.21 3.69
N ASN A 263 -19.64 0.96 4.50
CA ASN A 263 -18.36 0.40 4.04
C ASN A 263 -18.31 -1.14 4.08
N GLY A 264 -19.38 -1.80 4.55
CA GLY A 264 -19.39 -3.25 4.68
C GLY A 264 -18.57 -3.81 5.86
N ASP A 265 -18.04 -2.96 6.74
CA ASP A 265 -17.19 -3.36 7.88
C ASP A 265 -17.90 -4.22 8.94
N HIS A 266 -19.23 -4.30 8.87
CA HIS A 266 -20.05 -5.19 9.70
C HIS A 266 -20.07 -6.63 9.19
N ARG A 267 -19.64 -6.87 7.94
CA ARG A 267 -19.65 -8.21 7.33
C ARG A 267 -18.44 -9.02 7.78
N PRO A 268 -18.55 -10.36 7.86
CA PRO A 268 -17.39 -11.23 7.97
C PRO A 268 -16.40 -10.96 6.83
N LEU A 269 -15.10 -10.92 7.15
CA LEU A 269 -14.09 -10.49 6.17
C LEU A 269 -14.06 -11.39 4.92
N HIS A 270 -14.20 -12.71 5.10
CA HIS A 270 -14.22 -13.68 3.98
C HIS A 270 -15.36 -13.45 2.97
N MET A 271 -16.40 -12.70 3.36
CA MET A 271 -17.50 -12.34 2.46
C MET A 271 -17.20 -11.08 1.64
N GLY A 272 -16.14 -10.35 1.95
CA GLY A 272 -15.76 -9.10 1.29
C GLY A 272 -16.79 -7.98 1.48
N ARG A 273 -16.54 -6.84 0.83
CA ARG A 273 -17.45 -5.68 0.90
C ARG A 273 -18.68 -5.80 0.00
N TYR A 274 -18.58 -6.54 -1.08
CA TYR A 274 -19.67 -6.73 -2.05
C TYR A 274 -20.47 -8.00 -1.70
N PRO A 275 -21.81 -7.97 -1.83
CA PRO A 275 -22.67 -9.09 -1.46
C PRO A 275 -22.67 -10.21 -2.52
N MET A 276 -21.50 -10.80 -2.78
CA MET A 276 -21.31 -11.85 -3.79
C MET A 276 -22.09 -13.12 -3.48
N GLU A 277 -22.43 -13.37 -2.22
CA GLU A 277 -23.27 -14.48 -1.79
C GLU A 277 -24.73 -14.36 -2.25
N LYS A 278 -25.16 -13.15 -2.63
CA LYS A 278 -26.51 -12.90 -3.17
C LYS A 278 -26.62 -13.15 -4.67
N ILE A 279 -25.49 -13.31 -5.35
CA ILE A 279 -25.47 -13.61 -6.78
C ILE A 279 -25.91 -15.06 -6.98
N LYS A 280 -26.90 -15.27 -7.85
CA LYS A 280 -27.36 -16.61 -8.20
C LYS A 280 -26.23 -17.40 -8.85
N ARG A 281 -25.92 -18.55 -8.30
CA ARG A 281 -25.04 -19.54 -8.92
C ARG A 281 -25.83 -20.43 -9.84
N VAL A 282 -25.22 -20.86 -10.91
CA VAL A 282 -25.80 -21.81 -11.87
C VAL A 282 -24.89 -23.03 -11.94
N ASP A 283 -25.49 -24.20 -12.25
CA ASP A 283 -24.74 -25.46 -12.33
C ASP A 283 -23.86 -25.48 -13.59
N GLU A 284 -24.34 -24.85 -14.66
CA GLU A 284 -23.62 -24.71 -15.92
C GLU A 284 -23.29 -23.24 -16.20
N PRO A 285 -22.10 -22.92 -16.75
CA PRO A 285 -21.75 -21.56 -17.14
C PRO A 285 -22.77 -20.99 -18.14
N THR A 286 -23.11 -19.72 -18.01
CA THR A 286 -23.98 -19.02 -18.97
C THR A 286 -23.28 -18.72 -20.29
N THR A 287 -21.96 -18.76 -20.31
CA THR A 287 -21.13 -18.64 -21.52
C THR A 287 -20.78 -20.05 -22.01
N LEU A 288 -21.09 -20.34 -23.26
CA LEU A 288 -20.72 -21.61 -23.87
C LEU A 288 -19.18 -21.72 -23.94
N ILE A 289 -18.64 -22.73 -23.28
CA ILE A 289 -17.22 -23.09 -23.35
C ILE A 289 -17.18 -24.56 -23.78
N ILE A 290 -16.58 -24.79 -24.95
CA ILE A 290 -16.30 -26.13 -25.45
C ILE A 290 -14.87 -26.46 -25.10
N GLU A 291 -14.64 -27.02 -23.91
CA GLU A 291 -13.30 -27.16 -23.30
C GLU A 291 -12.29 -27.89 -24.18
N ASN A 292 -12.73 -28.90 -24.92
CA ASN A 292 -11.86 -29.64 -25.84
C ASN A 292 -11.48 -28.87 -27.12
N GLU A 293 -12.16 -27.75 -27.40
CA GLU A 293 -11.85 -26.87 -28.54
C GLU A 293 -11.00 -25.66 -28.12
N VAL A 294 -10.79 -25.42 -26.82
CA VAL A 294 -9.94 -24.35 -26.32
C VAL A 294 -8.52 -24.86 -26.13
N PRO A 295 -7.58 -24.55 -27.04
CA PRO A 295 -6.22 -25.03 -26.93
C PRO A 295 -5.44 -24.29 -25.84
N ARG A 296 -4.49 -24.97 -25.22
CA ARG A 296 -3.44 -24.30 -24.45
C ARG A 296 -2.51 -23.56 -25.41
N VAL A 297 -2.26 -22.29 -25.16
CA VAL A 297 -1.40 -21.45 -25.99
C VAL A 297 -0.07 -21.17 -25.28
N PRO A 298 1.06 -20.97 -26.00
CA PRO A 298 2.31 -20.58 -25.37
C PRO A 298 2.24 -19.11 -24.87
N VAL A 299 3.04 -18.76 -23.86
CA VAL A 299 3.18 -17.37 -23.39
C VAL A 299 3.46 -16.40 -24.55
N ARG A 300 4.23 -16.84 -25.54
CA ARG A 300 4.54 -16.04 -26.73
C ARG A 300 3.30 -15.63 -27.57
N ALA A 301 2.20 -16.34 -27.45
CA ALA A 301 0.95 -15.99 -28.15
C ALA A 301 0.23 -14.77 -27.54
N GLY A 302 0.64 -14.29 -26.37
CA GLY A 302 0.13 -13.08 -25.74
C GLY A 302 0.42 -11.81 -26.55
N GLY A 303 -0.39 -10.77 -26.39
CA GLY A 303 -0.30 -9.54 -27.17
C GLY A 303 1.07 -8.86 -27.07
N PHE A 304 1.58 -8.62 -25.86
CA PHE A 304 2.90 -8.00 -25.66
C PHE A 304 4.07 -8.82 -26.19
N PRO A 305 4.20 -10.12 -25.95
CA PRO A 305 5.23 -10.94 -26.56
C PRO A 305 5.17 -10.95 -28.10
N ARG A 306 3.97 -10.96 -28.69
CA ARG A 306 3.80 -10.86 -30.15
C ARG A 306 4.26 -9.50 -30.67
N ALA A 307 3.87 -8.41 -30.01
CA ALA A 307 4.30 -7.06 -30.35
C ALA A 307 5.84 -6.93 -30.28
N ALA A 308 6.46 -7.39 -29.19
CA ALA A 308 7.91 -7.37 -28.99
C ALA A 308 8.66 -8.18 -30.08
N HIS A 309 8.08 -9.26 -30.58
CA HIS A 309 8.61 -10.04 -31.71
C HIS A 309 8.42 -9.38 -33.08
N GLY A 310 7.50 -8.40 -33.17
CA GLY A 310 7.18 -7.72 -34.43
C GLY A 310 6.04 -8.36 -35.22
N ASP A 311 5.33 -9.35 -34.66
CA ASP A 311 4.17 -10.01 -35.30
C ASP A 311 3.04 -9.03 -35.63
N MET A 312 3.00 -7.88 -34.93
CA MET A 312 2.01 -6.81 -35.11
C MET A 312 2.54 -5.62 -35.92
N GLY A 313 3.72 -5.78 -36.51
CA GLY A 313 4.38 -4.75 -37.34
C GLY A 313 5.41 -3.91 -36.56
N PRO A 314 6.24 -3.15 -37.32
CA PRO A 314 7.38 -2.44 -36.74
C PRO A 314 6.99 -1.36 -35.76
N LYS A 315 5.89 -0.65 -35.98
CA LYS A 315 5.40 0.40 -35.08
C LYS A 315 5.06 -0.18 -33.70
N PHE A 316 4.30 -1.26 -33.63
CA PHE A 316 3.97 -1.93 -32.36
C PHE A 316 5.21 -2.44 -31.64
N LYS A 317 6.21 -2.92 -32.36
CA LYS A 317 7.48 -3.36 -31.80
C LYS A 317 8.24 -2.22 -31.10
N GLU A 318 8.18 -1.02 -31.64
CA GLU A 318 8.77 0.17 -31.01
C GLU A 318 7.91 0.69 -29.86
N ASP A 319 6.61 0.81 -30.07
CA ASP A 319 5.68 1.33 -29.08
C ASP A 319 5.66 0.48 -27.79
N VAL A 320 5.78 -0.86 -27.88
CA VAL A 320 5.79 -1.75 -26.72
C VAL A 320 6.97 -1.51 -25.78
N LYS A 321 8.08 -0.98 -26.29
CA LYS A 321 9.27 -0.67 -25.48
C LYS A 321 9.05 0.51 -24.55
N VAL A 322 8.17 1.43 -24.89
CA VAL A 322 7.91 2.68 -24.17
C VAL A 322 6.56 2.69 -23.46
N PHE A 323 5.73 1.68 -23.68
CA PHE A 323 4.34 1.64 -23.22
C PHE A 323 4.17 1.83 -21.71
N ALA A 324 5.09 1.36 -20.89
CA ALA A 324 4.97 1.40 -19.43
C ALA A 324 5.94 2.39 -18.73
N TYR A 325 6.55 3.32 -19.48
CA TYR A 325 7.69 4.08 -18.96
C TYR A 325 7.66 5.57 -19.28
N LYS A 326 6.48 6.12 -19.48
CA LYS A 326 6.36 7.53 -19.86
C LYS A 326 6.72 8.49 -18.74
N THR A 327 6.52 8.07 -17.48
CA THR A 327 6.77 8.92 -16.32
C THR A 327 7.80 8.30 -15.37
N PRO A 328 8.59 9.12 -14.65
CA PRO A 328 9.52 8.62 -13.63
C PRO A 328 8.81 7.82 -12.53
N GLN A 329 7.57 8.17 -12.18
CA GLN A 329 6.78 7.49 -11.17
C GLN A 329 6.43 6.06 -11.59
N ALA A 330 5.95 5.87 -12.83
CA ALA A 330 5.66 4.55 -13.39
C ALA A 330 6.91 3.67 -13.44
N GLN A 331 8.06 4.24 -13.78
CA GLN A 331 9.33 3.55 -13.83
C GLN A 331 9.76 3.07 -12.44
N SER A 332 9.66 3.92 -11.43
CA SER A 332 10.01 3.58 -10.04
C SER A 332 9.16 2.42 -9.53
N TYR A 333 7.86 2.45 -9.80
CA TYR A 333 6.95 1.38 -9.43
C TYR A 333 7.29 0.06 -10.12
N ARG A 334 7.47 0.09 -11.41
CA ARG A 334 7.73 -1.11 -12.22
C ARG A 334 9.03 -1.81 -11.86
N GLN A 335 10.10 -1.06 -11.61
CA GLN A 335 11.38 -1.66 -11.24
C GLN A 335 11.24 -2.51 -9.97
N LYS A 336 10.48 -2.04 -8.97
CA LYS A 336 10.25 -2.77 -7.71
C LYS A 336 9.37 -4.01 -7.93
N ILE A 337 8.29 -3.89 -8.72
CA ILE A 337 7.45 -5.05 -9.07
C ILE A 337 8.28 -6.12 -9.79
N MET A 338 9.12 -5.73 -10.74
CA MET A 338 9.94 -6.68 -11.48
C MET A 338 10.99 -7.37 -10.60
N ALA A 339 11.55 -6.69 -9.62
CA ALA A 339 12.47 -7.27 -8.66
C ALA A 339 11.80 -8.34 -7.77
N MET A 340 10.48 -8.28 -7.60
CA MET A 340 9.73 -9.24 -6.78
C MET A 340 9.27 -10.50 -7.53
N VAL A 341 9.36 -10.52 -8.86
CA VAL A 341 8.88 -11.66 -9.65
C VAL A 341 9.59 -12.96 -9.28
N GLU A 342 10.89 -12.92 -8.99
CA GLU A 342 11.67 -14.09 -8.59
C GLU A 342 11.32 -14.67 -7.21
N HIS A 343 10.58 -13.88 -6.38
CA HIS A 343 10.21 -14.25 -5.01
C HIS A 343 8.75 -14.72 -4.90
N GLN A 344 8.06 -14.96 -6.02
CA GLN A 344 6.67 -15.41 -6.04
C GLN A 344 6.51 -16.88 -5.62
N ASP A 345 7.55 -17.68 -5.76
CA ASP A 345 7.56 -19.08 -5.35
C ASP A 345 8.26 -19.22 -3.99
N GLY A 346 7.65 -19.98 -3.09
CA GLY A 346 8.18 -20.23 -1.75
C GLY A 346 8.21 -21.73 -1.40
N PRO A 347 8.88 -22.10 -0.30
CA PRO A 347 8.90 -23.48 0.17
C PRO A 347 7.50 -23.92 0.60
N VAL A 348 7.16 -25.16 0.28
CA VAL A 348 5.91 -25.79 0.72
C VAL A 348 6.15 -26.47 2.07
N ALA A 349 5.22 -26.27 3.04
CA ALA A 349 5.29 -26.96 4.31
C ALA A 349 5.25 -28.49 4.11
N ALA A 350 6.03 -29.22 4.90
CA ALA A 350 6.13 -30.68 4.79
C ALA A 350 4.80 -31.38 5.07
N GLU A 351 3.99 -30.83 5.98
CA GLU A 351 2.68 -31.35 6.35
C GLU A 351 1.63 -30.24 6.33
N PRO A 352 0.40 -30.54 5.84
CA PRO A 352 -0.72 -29.61 5.93
C PRO A 352 -1.10 -29.34 7.39
N HIS A 353 -1.39 -28.09 7.74
CA HIS A 353 -1.93 -27.77 9.05
C HIS A 353 -3.35 -28.32 9.22
N ALA A 354 -3.71 -28.80 10.41
CA ALA A 354 -5.01 -29.44 10.66
C ALA A 354 -6.22 -28.55 10.31
N SER A 355 -6.11 -27.22 10.45
CA SER A 355 -7.18 -26.28 10.07
C SER A 355 -7.46 -26.24 8.57
N THR A 356 -6.56 -26.77 7.72
CA THR A 356 -6.71 -26.77 6.27
C THR A 356 -7.40 -28.04 5.74
N LEU A 357 -7.78 -28.97 6.60
CA LEU A 357 -8.41 -30.23 6.20
C LEU A 357 -9.88 -30.06 5.80
N ASP A 358 -10.58 -29.05 6.33
CA ASP A 358 -11.93 -28.70 5.88
C ASP A 358 -11.87 -27.69 4.72
N ALA A 359 -12.33 -28.13 3.54
CA ALA A 359 -12.23 -27.32 2.32
C ALA A 359 -13.03 -26.01 2.39
N THR A 360 -14.16 -25.98 3.10
CA THR A 360 -15.00 -24.78 3.24
C THR A 360 -14.32 -23.77 4.16
N THR A 361 -13.88 -24.21 5.34
CA THR A 361 -13.15 -23.37 6.30
C THR A 361 -11.88 -22.81 5.67
N ASN A 362 -11.12 -23.65 4.97
CA ASN A 362 -9.90 -23.25 4.29
C ASN A 362 -10.18 -22.20 3.18
N SER A 363 -11.25 -22.40 2.40
CA SER A 363 -11.67 -21.45 1.37
C SER A 363 -12.04 -20.09 1.96
N ASP A 364 -12.75 -20.07 3.07
CA ASP A 364 -13.14 -18.83 3.73
C ASP A 364 -11.94 -18.13 4.41
N ALA A 365 -11.02 -18.89 4.99
CA ALA A 365 -9.77 -18.35 5.55
C ALA A 365 -8.89 -17.71 4.45
N LEU A 366 -8.75 -18.38 3.29
CA LEU A 366 -8.00 -17.85 2.14
C LEU A 366 -8.65 -16.57 1.58
N LYS A 367 -9.98 -16.52 1.49
CA LYS A 367 -10.70 -15.29 1.09
C LYS A 367 -10.47 -14.18 2.10
N ALA A 368 -10.56 -14.47 3.41
CA ALA A 368 -10.33 -13.48 4.46
C ALA A 368 -8.92 -12.88 4.35
N LEU A 369 -7.90 -13.72 4.15
CA LEU A 369 -6.51 -13.27 3.96
C LEU A 369 -6.38 -12.43 2.69
N ALA A 370 -6.93 -12.85 1.56
CA ALA A 370 -6.85 -12.12 0.30
C ALA A 370 -7.55 -10.75 0.38
N TYR A 371 -8.71 -10.66 1.05
CA TYR A 371 -9.37 -9.38 1.32
C TYR A 371 -8.56 -8.50 2.29
N HIS A 372 -7.91 -9.11 3.28
CA HIS A 372 -7.01 -8.40 4.19
C HIS A 372 -5.82 -7.78 3.45
N LEU A 373 -5.28 -8.48 2.48
CA LEU A 373 -4.17 -8.02 1.64
C LEU A 373 -4.58 -7.05 0.53
N GLY A 374 -5.85 -6.65 0.46
CA GLY A 374 -6.33 -5.58 -0.43
C GLY A 374 -7.10 -6.04 -1.66
N GLY A 375 -7.43 -7.32 -1.79
CA GLY A 375 -8.31 -7.78 -2.87
C GLY A 375 -9.70 -7.15 -2.78
N ASP A 376 -10.25 -6.65 -3.89
CA ASP A 376 -11.61 -6.08 -3.92
C ASP A 376 -12.68 -7.17 -4.06
N MET A 377 -12.43 -8.18 -4.86
CA MET A 377 -13.26 -9.39 -4.97
C MET A 377 -12.36 -10.62 -5.04
N VAL A 378 -12.78 -11.69 -4.36
CA VAL A 378 -12.02 -12.95 -4.30
C VAL A 378 -12.94 -14.13 -4.60
N GLY A 379 -12.49 -14.98 -5.52
CA GLY A 379 -13.14 -16.22 -5.88
C GLY A 379 -12.18 -17.39 -5.88
N LEU A 380 -12.69 -18.60 -5.65
CA LEU A 380 -11.93 -19.83 -5.77
C LEU A 380 -12.60 -20.73 -6.81
N CYS A 381 -11.79 -21.41 -7.62
CA CYS A 381 -12.27 -22.34 -8.63
C CYS A 381 -11.28 -23.48 -8.86
N LYS A 382 -11.73 -24.53 -9.54
CA LYS A 382 -10.81 -25.47 -10.18
C LYS A 382 -10.19 -24.82 -11.39
N VAL A 383 -8.90 -25.09 -11.61
CA VAL A 383 -8.19 -24.55 -12.77
C VAL A 383 -8.55 -25.37 -14.00
N PRO A 384 -9.24 -24.78 -15.01
CA PRO A 384 -9.47 -25.50 -16.25
C PRO A 384 -8.14 -25.65 -17.00
N THR A 385 -8.01 -26.76 -17.75
CA THR A 385 -6.75 -27.11 -18.44
C THR A 385 -6.29 -26.01 -19.39
N TYR A 386 -7.22 -25.35 -20.08
CA TYR A 386 -6.91 -24.27 -21.03
C TYR A 386 -6.43 -22.97 -20.37
N ALA A 387 -6.57 -22.80 -19.06
CA ALA A 387 -6.02 -21.63 -18.33
C ALA A 387 -4.50 -21.69 -18.18
N TRP A 388 -3.90 -22.87 -18.36
CA TRP A 388 -2.46 -23.04 -18.36
C TRP A 388 -1.83 -22.71 -19.71
N TYR A 389 -0.80 -21.89 -19.74
CA TYR A 389 0.03 -21.78 -20.93
C TYR A 389 0.66 -23.14 -21.28
N SER A 390 0.84 -23.41 -22.58
CA SER A 390 1.48 -24.64 -23.03
C SER A 390 3.01 -24.60 -22.85
N HIS A 391 3.61 -23.42 -23.04
CA HIS A 391 5.07 -23.21 -22.94
C HIS A 391 5.38 -21.88 -22.28
N LYS A 392 6.49 -21.82 -21.55
CA LYS A 392 7.10 -20.58 -21.05
C LYS A 392 7.63 -19.73 -22.21
N GLY A 393 8.09 -18.49 -21.91
CA GLY A 393 8.68 -17.59 -22.89
C GLY A 393 9.97 -18.13 -23.54
N ASP A 394 10.70 -18.98 -22.85
CA ASP A 394 11.90 -19.68 -23.29
C ASP A 394 11.64 -20.97 -24.09
N GLY A 395 10.37 -21.32 -24.30
CA GLY A 395 9.95 -22.54 -25.00
C GLY A 395 9.83 -23.79 -24.13
N THR A 396 10.11 -23.71 -22.82
CA THR A 396 9.94 -24.83 -21.91
C THR A 396 8.46 -25.21 -21.77
N VAL A 397 8.14 -26.49 -21.89
CA VAL A 397 6.77 -27.02 -21.71
C VAL A 397 6.33 -26.80 -20.26
N ILE A 398 5.08 -26.36 -20.08
CA ILE A 398 4.44 -26.22 -18.76
C ILE A 398 3.51 -27.39 -18.55
N GLU A 399 3.78 -28.22 -17.54
CA GLU A 399 2.85 -29.21 -17.05
C GLU A 399 1.99 -28.59 -15.95
N PRO A 400 0.63 -28.71 -15.99
CA PRO A 400 -0.24 -28.23 -14.92
C PRO A 400 0.08 -28.91 -13.59
N TYR A 401 0.37 -28.11 -12.55
CA TYR A 401 0.78 -28.60 -11.23
C TYR A 401 -0.15 -28.18 -10.10
N HIS A 402 -1.12 -27.30 -10.35
CA HIS A 402 -2.16 -26.90 -9.42
C HIS A 402 -3.53 -27.26 -9.94
N HIS A 403 -4.43 -27.68 -9.04
CA HIS A 403 -5.81 -28.04 -9.36
C HIS A 403 -6.81 -26.94 -9.03
N ASN A 404 -6.45 -26.03 -8.12
CA ASN A 404 -7.29 -24.94 -7.66
C ASN A 404 -6.61 -23.61 -7.91
N ALA A 405 -7.41 -22.56 -8.11
CA ALA A 405 -6.96 -21.19 -8.23
C ALA A 405 -7.72 -20.27 -7.27
N ILE A 406 -7.01 -19.29 -6.75
CA ILE A 406 -7.56 -18.11 -6.09
C ILE A 406 -7.55 -17.00 -7.13
N VAL A 407 -8.73 -16.48 -7.46
CA VAL A 407 -8.89 -15.37 -8.41
C VAL A 407 -9.14 -14.11 -7.61
N ILE A 408 -8.28 -13.12 -7.77
CA ILE A 408 -8.36 -11.85 -7.08
C ILE A 408 -8.61 -10.77 -8.12
N LEU A 409 -9.65 -9.98 -7.91
CA LEU A 409 -9.93 -8.77 -8.67
C LEU A 409 -9.45 -7.57 -7.85
N LEU A 410 -8.74 -6.67 -8.53
CA LEU A 410 -8.36 -5.36 -8.01
C LEU A 410 -9.11 -4.31 -8.83
N ASP A 411 -9.81 -3.41 -8.15
CA ASP A 411 -10.50 -2.29 -8.79
C ASP A 411 -9.47 -1.26 -9.24
N GLN A 412 -9.50 -0.91 -10.50
CA GLN A 412 -8.68 0.18 -11.03
C GLN A 412 -9.34 1.51 -10.65
N GLY A 413 -8.56 2.40 -10.02
CA GLY A 413 -9.06 3.69 -9.58
C GLY A 413 -9.74 4.47 -10.74
N TYR A 414 -10.81 5.20 -10.41
CA TYR A 414 -11.56 5.98 -11.40
C TYR A 414 -10.66 7.00 -12.11
N GLU A 415 -9.82 7.68 -11.36
CA GLU A 415 -8.91 8.72 -11.86
C GLU A 415 -7.89 8.13 -12.83
N THR A 416 -7.34 6.97 -12.52
CA THR A 416 -6.42 6.21 -13.37
C THR A 416 -7.10 5.82 -14.69
N MET A 417 -8.34 5.32 -14.61
CA MET A 417 -9.09 4.91 -15.81
C MET A 417 -9.53 6.10 -16.65
N GLU A 418 -9.83 7.27 -16.03
CA GLU A 418 -10.17 8.50 -16.75
C GLU A 418 -8.97 9.01 -17.56
N GLY A 419 -7.76 8.91 -17.00
CA GLY A 419 -6.50 9.26 -17.68
C GLY A 419 -6.01 8.25 -18.71
N ALA A 420 -6.53 7.03 -18.71
CA ALA A 420 -6.01 5.91 -19.51
C ALA A 420 -6.01 6.15 -21.04
N SER A 421 -6.87 7.02 -21.55
CA SER A 421 -6.92 7.39 -22.98
C SER A 421 -5.98 8.53 -23.36
N GLY A 422 -5.34 9.18 -22.38
CA GLY A 422 -4.43 10.31 -22.55
C GLY A 422 -2.97 9.94 -22.30
N ASP A 423 -2.12 10.96 -22.38
CA ASP A 423 -0.69 10.84 -22.06
C ASP A 423 -0.40 11.04 -20.55
N ASP A 424 -1.43 11.41 -19.77
CA ASP A 424 -1.33 11.65 -18.33
C ASP A 424 -1.39 10.34 -17.50
N TRP A 425 -1.71 9.26 -18.17
CA TRP A 425 -1.79 7.96 -17.53
C TRP A 425 -0.40 7.33 -17.40
N VAL A 426 -0.17 6.62 -16.32
CA VAL A 426 1.10 5.99 -15.90
C VAL A 426 1.82 5.23 -16.98
#